data_d76e0c16fee20928cd51ee996d4ab052
#
_entry.id   d76e0c16fee20928cd51ee996d4ab052
#
_cell.length_a   1.000
_cell.length_b   1.000
_cell.length_c   1.000
_cell.angle_alpha   90.00
_cell.angle_beta   90.00
_cell.angle_gamma   90.00
#
_symmetry.space_group_name_H-M   'P 1'
#
loop_
_entity.id
_entity.type
_entity.pdbx_description
1 polymer ?
#
loop_
_entity_poly.entity_id
_entity_poly.type
_entity_poly.pdbx_seq_one_letter_code
_entity_poly.pdbx_strand_id
1 'polypeptide(L)'
;HPKVLIFQKTEAYNPEQVEALLSQANFVEYVRITPKKAQSYPANLMLPESRLEEQQTGGTWSDLFNTQALHNRFQVLGVIVWYLAISLLGWLVYPLLRLVFPGLPDHGYPLARITGMLLLAYLTWLAGSVEIPFSRLTITIIVVLLALLGAVLAYRQRFELRQELRTRWKYFLVIEGLALLFFLAFLL
;
A
#
# COMPACT_ATOMS: atom_id res chain seq x y z
N HIS A 1 31.33 0.23 -2.73
CA HIS A 1 32.09 -0.69 -3.60
C HIS A 1 31.06 -1.44 -4.47
N PRO A 2 31.30 -1.52 -5.79
CA PRO A 2 30.46 -2.33 -6.66
C PRO A 2 30.57 -3.80 -6.24
N LYS A 3 29.45 -4.47 -6.06
CA LYS A 3 29.45 -5.92 -5.80
C LYS A 3 29.78 -6.63 -7.12
N VAL A 4 30.89 -7.36 -7.14
CA VAL A 4 31.21 -8.24 -8.26
C VAL A 4 30.51 -9.57 -8.03
N LEU A 5 29.58 -9.93 -8.93
CA LEU A 5 28.93 -11.22 -8.91
C LEU A 5 29.69 -12.16 -9.84
N ILE A 6 30.18 -13.27 -9.28
CA ILE A 6 30.86 -14.32 -10.05
C ILE A 6 29.86 -15.48 -10.15
N PHE A 7 29.49 -15.82 -11.40
CA PHE A 7 28.59 -16.93 -11.68
C PHE A 7 29.40 -18.15 -12.11
N GLN A 8 29.11 -19.29 -11.53
CA GLN A 8 29.71 -20.57 -11.94
C GLN A 8 28.69 -21.34 -12.80
N LYS A 9 29.18 -21.94 -13.89
CA LYS A 9 28.36 -22.81 -14.72
C LYS A 9 27.97 -24.04 -13.91
N THR A 10 26.70 -24.34 -13.86
CA THR A 10 26.18 -25.56 -13.23
C THR A 10 26.22 -26.73 -14.20
N GLU A 11 26.05 -27.96 -13.70
CA GLU A 11 25.94 -29.15 -14.53
C GLU A 11 24.77 -29.11 -15.54
N ALA A 12 23.75 -28.32 -15.24
CA ALA A 12 22.60 -28.08 -16.12
C ALA A 12 22.88 -27.04 -17.24
N TYR A 13 24.09 -26.49 -17.32
CA TYR A 13 24.46 -25.52 -18.35
C TYR A 13 24.49 -26.19 -19.72
N ASN A 14 23.61 -25.75 -20.61
CA ASN A 14 23.59 -26.19 -22.00
C ASN A 14 23.97 -25.00 -22.91
N PRO A 15 25.14 -25.04 -23.56
CA PRO A 15 25.61 -23.94 -24.42
C PRO A 15 24.69 -23.72 -25.62
N GLU A 16 24.07 -24.79 -26.19
CA GLU A 16 23.16 -24.68 -27.31
C GLU A 16 21.88 -23.94 -26.99
N GLN A 17 21.35 -24.12 -25.77
CA GLN A 17 20.19 -23.38 -25.31
C GLN A 17 20.52 -21.91 -25.10
N VAL A 18 21.73 -21.59 -24.57
CA VAL A 18 22.17 -20.23 -24.38
C VAL A 18 22.37 -19.54 -25.72
N GLU A 19 22.97 -20.21 -26.69
CA GLU A 19 23.15 -19.68 -28.04
C GLU A 19 21.81 -19.47 -28.75
N ALA A 20 20.86 -20.38 -28.61
CA ALA A 20 19.50 -20.21 -29.10
C ALA A 20 18.77 -19.03 -28.48
N LEU A 21 18.92 -18.81 -27.18
CA LEU A 21 18.35 -17.66 -26.49
C LEU A 21 19.02 -16.34 -26.92
N LEU A 22 20.34 -16.33 -27.06
CA LEU A 22 21.08 -15.15 -27.51
C LEU A 22 20.80 -14.81 -28.97
N SER A 23 20.63 -15.81 -29.85
CA SER A 23 20.29 -15.59 -31.24
C SER A 23 18.89 -15.00 -31.47
N GLN A 24 17.99 -15.16 -30.50
CA GLN A 24 16.67 -14.51 -30.51
C GLN A 24 16.73 -13.02 -30.13
N ALA A 25 17.83 -12.58 -29.52
CA ALA A 25 18.00 -11.18 -29.14
C ALA A 25 18.28 -10.33 -30.38
N ASN A 26 17.37 -9.41 -30.69
CA ASN A 26 17.55 -8.47 -31.79
C ASN A 26 18.50 -7.35 -31.38
N PHE A 27 19.81 -7.51 -31.67
CA PHE A 27 20.84 -6.52 -31.37
C PHE A 27 20.87 -5.35 -32.36
N VAL A 28 20.06 -5.37 -33.42
CA VAL A 28 20.02 -4.31 -34.43
C VAL A 28 19.35 -3.04 -33.90
N GLU A 29 18.42 -3.21 -32.95
CA GLU A 29 17.63 -2.10 -32.36
C GLU A 29 18.15 -1.59 -31.02
N TYR A 30 19.32 -2.10 -30.53
CA TYR A 30 19.83 -1.59 -29.26
C TYR A 30 20.37 -0.16 -29.40
N VAL A 31 20.01 0.68 -28.44
CA VAL A 31 20.48 2.06 -28.37
C VAL A 31 21.49 2.21 -27.24
N ARG A 32 22.70 2.63 -27.58
CA ARG A 32 23.71 3.00 -26.57
C ARG A 32 23.41 4.37 -26.02
N ILE A 33 23.01 4.44 -24.77
CA ILE A 33 22.78 5.69 -24.06
C ILE A 33 23.67 5.79 -22.83
N THR A 34 24.16 7.00 -22.56
CA THR A 34 24.86 7.26 -21.29
C THR A 34 23.85 7.35 -20.16
N PRO A 35 24.23 7.07 -18.88
CA PRO A 35 23.32 7.17 -17.74
C PRO A 35 22.61 8.54 -17.66
N LYS A 36 23.28 9.62 -18.06
CA LYS A 36 22.70 10.98 -18.10
C LYS A 36 21.59 11.13 -19.14
N LYS A 37 21.73 10.49 -20.30
CA LYS A 37 20.73 10.51 -21.38
C LYS A 37 19.60 9.52 -21.12
N ALA A 38 19.82 8.49 -20.30
CA ALA A 38 18.81 7.48 -19.98
C ALA A 38 17.56 8.09 -19.32
N GLN A 39 17.72 9.18 -18.56
CA GLN A 39 16.59 9.88 -17.92
C GLN A 39 15.65 10.58 -18.90
N SER A 40 16.16 10.96 -20.07
CA SER A 40 15.36 11.65 -21.11
C SER A 40 14.96 10.75 -22.27
N TYR A 41 15.32 9.45 -22.20
CA TYR A 41 15.00 8.50 -23.24
C TYR A 41 13.58 7.95 -23.08
N PRO A 42 12.85 7.68 -24.17
CA PRO A 42 11.54 7.04 -24.08
C PRO A 42 11.61 5.76 -23.28
N ALA A 43 10.76 5.64 -22.27
CA ALA A 43 10.79 4.53 -21.30
C ALA A 43 10.12 3.25 -21.83
N ASN A 44 10.37 2.87 -23.07
CA ASN A 44 9.85 1.61 -23.61
C ASN A 44 10.65 0.38 -23.11
N LEU A 45 11.78 0.59 -22.42
CA LEU A 45 12.61 -0.47 -21.81
C LEU A 45 12.87 -1.68 -22.72
N MET A 46 12.87 -1.49 -24.05
CA MET A 46 12.96 -2.58 -25.03
C MET A 46 11.86 -3.65 -24.89
N LEU A 47 10.72 -3.28 -24.36
CA LEU A 47 9.58 -4.18 -24.24
C LEU A 47 8.97 -4.44 -25.65
N PRO A 48 8.48 -5.64 -25.92
CA PRO A 48 7.61 -5.89 -27.06
C PRO A 48 6.41 -4.94 -27.07
N GLU A 49 5.93 -4.56 -28.25
CA GLU A 49 4.87 -3.54 -28.39
C GLU A 49 3.64 -3.82 -27.53
N SER A 50 3.21 -5.09 -27.47
CA SER A 50 2.11 -5.52 -26.60
C SER A 50 2.36 -5.26 -25.09
N ARG A 51 3.59 -5.48 -24.63
CA ARG A 51 3.97 -5.23 -23.25
C ARG A 51 4.14 -3.73 -22.96
N LEU A 52 4.57 -2.97 -23.95
CA LEU A 52 4.69 -1.52 -23.85
C LEU A 52 3.29 -0.88 -23.76
N GLU A 53 2.33 -1.31 -24.57
CA GLU A 53 0.94 -0.88 -24.48
C GLU A 53 0.32 -1.24 -23.13
N GLU A 54 0.54 -2.47 -22.64
CA GLU A 54 0.09 -2.92 -21.32
C GLU A 54 0.67 -2.07 -20.20
N GLN A 55 1.96 -1.70 -20.29
CA GLN A 55 2.61 -0.85 -19.34
C GLN A 55 2.12 0.60 -19.41
N GLN A 56 1.86 1.12 -20.60
CA GLN A 56 1.31 2.48 -20.80
C GLN A 56 -0.15 2.57 -20.34
N THR A 57 -0.93 1.52 -20.48
CA THR A 57 -2.33 1.45 -20.04
C THR A 57 -2.51 1.15 -18.56
N GLY A 58 -1.45 0.88 -17.81
CA GLY A 58 -1.49 0.56 -16.39
C GLY A 58 -0.49 -0.52 -15.98
N GLY A 59 0.31 -1.00 -16.93
CA GLY A 59 1.35 -2.00 -16.75
C GLY A 59 0.82 -3.34 -16.24
N THR A 60 1.70 -4.15 -15.66
CA THR A 60 1.33 -5.39 -14.96
C THR A 60 0.44 -5.14 -13.73
N TRP A 61 0.24 -3.89 -13.35
CA TRP A 61 -0.71 -3.47 -12.31
C TRP A 61 -2.15 -3.41 -12.83
N SER A 62 -2.40 -3.46 -14.15
CA SER A 62 -3.75 -3.40 -14.73
C SER A 62 -4.65 -4.54 -14.20
N ASP A 63 -4.10 -5.72 -13.95
CA ASP A 63 -4.82 -6.84 -13.36
C ASP A 63 -5.17 -6.63 -11.89
N LEU A 64 -4.36 -5.85 -11.17
CA LEU A 64 -4.55 -5.56 -9.75
C LEU A 64 -5.28 -4.24 -9.52
N PHE A 65 -5.10 -3.28 -10.43
CA PHE A 65 -5.65 -1.93 -10.35
C PHE A 65 -6.79 -1.76 -11.35
N ASN A 66 -8.01 -1.82 -10.87
CA ASN A 66 -9.18 -1.63 -11.72
C ASN A 66 -9.36 -0.15 -12.07
N THR A 67 -8.89 0.25 -13.25
CA THR A 67 -9.01 1.63 -13.78
C THR A 67 -10.45 2.06 -14.03
N GLN A 68 -11.38 1.09 -14.23
CA GLN A 68 -12.80 1.37 -14.46
C GLN A 68 -13.60 1.53 -13.17
N ALA A 69 -13.00 1.25 -12.01
CA ALA A 69 -13.67 1.47 -10.74
C ALA A 69 -13.96 2.96 -10.54
N LEU A 70 -15.14 3.29 -10.02
CA LEU A 70 -15.62 4.68 -9.86
C LEU A 70 -14.64 5.57 -9.10
N HIS A 71 -14.02 5.03 -8.04
CA HIS A 71 -13.05 5.77 -7.23
C HIS A 71 -11.69 5.98 -7.93
N ASN A 72 -11.37 5.20 -8.97
CA ASN A 72 -10.17 5.40 -9.80
C ASN A 72 -10.47 6.31 -11.00
N ARG A 73 -11.71 6.29 -11.49
CA ARG A 73 -12.15 7.11 -12.61
C ARG A 73 -12.42 8.56 -12.20
N PHE A 74 -12.99 8.77 -11.01
CA PHE A 74 -13.32 10.11 -10.50
C PHE A 74 -12.37 10.47 -9.35
N GLN A 75 -11.46 11.40 -9.61
CA GLN A 75 -10.42 11.83 -8.66
C GLN A 75 -11.00 12.24 -7.29
N VAL A 76 -12.07 13.06 -7.28
CA VAL A 76 -12.72 13.50 -6.05
C VAL A 76 -13.26 12.32 -5.24
N LEU A 77 -13.88 11.35 -5.92
CA LEU A 77 -14.39 10.15 -5.27
C LEU A 77 -13.26 9.29 -4.71
N GLY A 78 -12.14 9.19 -5.45
CA GLY A 78 -10.93 8.53 -4.97
C GLY A 78 -10.41 9.14 -3.66
N VAL A 79 -10.28 10.45 -3.61
CA VAL A 79 -9.86 11.20 -2.42
C VAL A 79 -10.77 10.90 -1.22
N ILE A 80 -12.08 10.95 -1.41
CA ILE A 80 -13.07 10.66 -0.36
C ILE A 80 -12.93 9.22 0.14
N VAL A 81 -12.88 8.25 -0.78
CA VAL A 81 -12.79 6.82 -0.44
C VAL A 81 -11.50 6.53 0.35
N TRP A 82 -10.36 7.06 -0.09
CA TRP A 82 -9.10 6.86 0.62
C TRP A 82 -9.08 7.51 1.99
N TYR A 83 -9.58 8.75 2.11
CA TYR A 83 -9.69 9.42 3.40
C TYR A 83 -10.57 8.64 4.37
N LEU A 84 -11.74 8.18 3.91
CA LEU A 84 -12.67 7.39 4.72
C LEU A 84 -12.06 6.05 5.12
N ALA A 85 -11.35 5.36 4.23
CA ALA A 85 -10.70 4.09 4.52
C ALA A 85 -9.63 4.25 5.64
N ILE A 86 -8.77 5.27 5.53
CA ILE A 86 -7.74 5.55 6.55
C ILE A 86 -8.39 5.95 7.89
N SER A 87 -9.44 6.79 7.85
CA SER A 87 -10.17 7.20 9.04
C SER A 87 -10.88 6.03 9.71
N LEU A 88 -11.51 5.15 8.92
CA LEU A 88 -12.15 3.94 9.43
C LEU A 88 -11.14 3.03 10.15
N LEU A 89 -9.97 2.78 9.56
CA LEU A 89 -8.90 2.02 10.22
C LEU A 89 -8.51 2.64 11.57
N GLY A 90 -8.40 3.96 11.64
CA GLY A 90 -8.13 4.66 12.89
C GLY A 90 -9.24 4.44 13.93
N TRP A 91 -10.49 4.54 13.52
CA TRP A 91 -11.63 4.35 14.43
C TRP A 91 -11.74 2.91 14.94
N LEU A 92 -11.42 1.92 14.09
CA LEU A 92 -11.39 0.52 14.49
C LEU A 92 -10.32 0.23 15.55
N VAL A 93 -9.18 0.91 15.47
CA VAL A 93 -8.04 0.70 16.37
C VAL A 93 -8.09 1.60 17.60
N TYR A 94 -8.87 2.69 17.57
CA TYR A 94 -8.94 3.60 18.70
C TYR A 94 -9.31 2.96 20.04
N PRO A 95 -10.27 2.02 20.16
CA PRO A 95 -10.55 1.33 21.42
C PRO A 95 -9.36 0.53 21.96
N LEU A 96 -8.47 0.05 21.08
CA LEU A 96 -7.22 -0.62 21.46
C LEU A 96 -6.21 0.40 22.03
N LEU A 97 -6.06 1.55 21.37
CA LEU A 97 -5.17 2.63 21.84
C LEU A 97 -5.56 3.13 23.21
N ARG A 98 -6.84 3.20 23.51
CA ARG A 98 -7.33 3.56 24.86
C ARG A 98 -6.79 2.64 25.96
N LEU A 99 -6.60 1.35 25.66
CA LEU A 99 -6.00 0.39 26.59
C LEU A 99 -4.49 0.58 26.70
N VAL A 100 -3.85 0.92 25.59
CA VAL A 100 -2.38 1.08 25.52
C VAL A 100 -1.92 2.39 26.15
N PHE A 101 -2.70 3.46 25.98
CA PHE A 101 -2.38 4.81 26.44
C PHE A 101 -3.39 5.37 27.46
N PRO A 102 -3.61 4.70 28.61
CA PRO A 102 -4.58 5.16 29.61
C PRO A 102 -4.18 6.47 30.27
N GLY A 103 -2.88 6.81 30.27
CA GLY A 103 -2.35 8.04 30.86
C GLY A 103 -2.42 9.28 29.96
N LEU A 104 -2.75 9.12 28.67
CA LEU A 104 -2.92 10.27 27.77
C LEU A 104 -4.35 10.83 27.88
N PRO A 105 -4.49 12.17 27.90
CA PRO A 105 -5.82 12.80 28.00
C PRO A 105 -6.76 12.44 26.87
N ASP A 106 -6.23 12.17 25.69
CA ASP A 106 -6.94 11.82 24.45
C ASP A 106 -6.81 10.34 24.06
N HIS A 107 -6.21 9.54 24.95
CA HIS A 107 -5.93 8.12 24.76
C HIS A 107 -5.24 7.81 23.43
N GLY A 108 -4.46 8.76 22.91
CA GLY A 108 -3.72 8.61 21.66
C GLY A 108 -4.57 8.70 20.39
N TYR A 109 -5.73 9.36 20.42
CA TYR A 109 -6.61 9.50 19.25
C TYR A 109 -5.90 10.02 17.98
N PRO A 110 -5.03 11.05 18.03
CA PRO A 110 -4.29 11.51 16.85
C PRO A 110 -3.43 10.43 16.19
N LEU A 111 -2.97 9.44 16.97
CA LEU A 111 -2.15 8.33 16.48
C LEU A 111 -2.99 7.19 15.89
N ALA A 112 -4.30 7.20 16.07
CA ALA A 112 -5.18 6.08 15.73
C ALA A 112 -5.08 5.68 14.24
N ARG A 113 -5.03 6.65 13.32
CA ARG A 113 -4.89 6.38 11.88
C ARG A 113 -3.57 5.72 11.53
N ILE A 114 -2.47 6.29 12.03
CA ILE A 114 -1.13 5.76 11.79
C ILE A 114 -1.03 4.34 12.36
N THR A 115 -1.51 4.14 13.60
CA THR A 115 -1.50 2.82 14.24
C THR A 115 -2.38 1.82 13.47
N GLY A 116 -3.54 2.25 12.98
CA GLY A 116 -4.40 1.39 12.15
C GLY A 116 -3.71 0.92 10.86
N MET A 117 -3.06 1.83 10.15
CA MET A 117 -2.29 1.49 8.95
C MET A 117 -1.09 0.59 9.27
N LEU A 118 -0.34 0.90 10.35
CA LEU A 118 0.81 0.09 10.76
C LEU A 118 0.39 -1.32 11.19
N LEU A 119 -0.69 -1.46 11.93
CA LEU A 119 -1.20 -2.78 12.32
C LEU A 119 -1.65 -3.58 11.11
N LEU A 120 -2.37 -2.97 10.17
CA LEU A 120 -2.78 -3.63 8.94
C LEU A 120 -1.56 -4.09 8.13
N ALA A 121 -0.58 -3.21 7.93
CA ALA A 121 0.64 -3.52 7.20
C ALA A 121 1.44 -4.63 7.90
N TYR A 122 1.63 -4.51 9.21
CA TYR A 122 2.39 -5.48 10.00
C TYR A 122 1.73 -6.88 10.00
N LEU A 123 0.42 -6.95 10.23
CA LEU A 123 -0.29 -8.22 10.24
C LEU A 123 -0.31 -8.87 8.86
N THR A 124 -0.42 -8.07 7.80
CA THR A 124 -0.34 -8.57 6.42
C THR A 124 1.07 -9.09 6.10
N TRP A 125 2.10 -8.36 6.54
CA TRP A 125 3.49 -8.81 6.41
C TRP A 125 3.74 -10.10 7.20
N LEU A 126 3.22 -10.19 8.43
CA LEU A 126 3.33 -11.38 9.27
C LEU A 126 2.65 -12.58 8.62
N ALA A 127 1.46 -12.41 8.03
CA ALA A 127 0.78 -13.44 7.26
C ALA A 127 1.67 -13.94 6.09
N GLY A 128 2.30 -13.01 5.36
CA GLY A 128 3.25 -13.36 4.29
C GLY A 128 4.47 -14.13 4.79
N SER A 129 4.97 -13.85 6.00
CA SER A 129 6.12 -14.55 6.57
C SER A 129 5.82 -16.01 6.95
N VAL A 130 4.55 -16.39 7.08
CA VAL A 130 4.08 -17.77 7.29
C VAL A 130 3.47 -18.37 6.00
N GLU A 131 3.93 -17.89 4.84
CA GLU A 131 3.56 -18.39 3.50
C GLU A 131 2.08 -18.17 3.11
N ILE A 132 1.33 -17.33 3.84
CA ILE A 132 -0.01 -16.93 3.42
C ILE A 132 0.13 -15.92 2.28
N PRO A 133 -0.48 -16.16 1.10
CA PRO A 133 -0.28 -15.30 -0.06
C PRO A 133 -0.80 -13.88 0.19
N PHE A 134 -0.06 -12.89 -0.29
CA PHE A 134 -0.49 -11.49 -0.28
C PHE A 134 -1.62 -11.29 -1.29
N SER A 135 -2.85 -11.43 -0.82
CA SER A 135 -4.06 -11.36 -1.65
C SER A 135 -5.10 -10.39 -1.05
N ARG A 136 -6.05 -9.98 -1.89
CA ARG A 136 -7.19 -9.17 -1.42
C ARG A 136 -7.96 -9.87 -0.29
N LEU A 137 -8.08 -11.18 -0.38
CA LEU A 137 -8.76 -11.98 0.65
C LEU A 137 -8.03 -11.89 1.99
N THR A 138 -6.71 -12.07 1.99
CA THR A 138 -5.87 -11.98 3.20
C THR A 138 -6.02 -10.62 3.87
N ILE A 139 -5.90 -9.54 3.09
CA ILE A 139 -6.08 -8.17 3.60
C ILE A 139 -7.48 -7.98 4.18
N THR A 140 -8.51 -8.44 3.47
CA THR A 140 -9.91 -8.34 3.94
C THR A 140 -10.13 -9.08 5.25
N ILE A 141 -9.60 -10.29 5.38
CA ILE A 141 -9.69 -11.08 6.63
C ILE A 141 -9.03 -10.31 7.78
N ILE A 142 -7.84 -9.74 7.56
CA ILE A 142 -7.14 -8.97 8.60
C ILE A 142 -7.94 -7.74 9.00
N VAL A 143 -8.52 -7.00 8.04
CA VAL A 143 -9.39 -5.85 8.32
C VAL A 143 -10.61 -6.28 9.13
N VAL A 144 -11.24 -7.39 8.77
CA VAL A 144 -12.39 -7.94 9.52
C VAL A 144 -12.00 -8.34 10.94
N LEU A 145 -10.85 -8.97 11.13
CA LEU A 145 -10.34 -9.32 12.47
C LEU A 145 -10.08 -8.07 13.32
N LEU A 146 -9.46 -7.04 12.74
CA LEU A 146 -9.27 -5.74 13.42
C LEU A 146 -10.61 -5.08 13.76
N ALA A 147 -11.59 -5.16 12.85
CA ALA A 147 -12.94 -4.63 13.07
C ALA A 147 -13.66 -5.36 14.22
N LEU A 148 -13.58 -6.69 14.25
CA LEU A 148 -14.17 -7.49 15.33
C LEU A 148 -13.50 -7.18 16.67
N LEU A 149 -12.16 -7.12 16.73
CA LEU A 149 -11.43 -6.74 17.93
C LEU A 149 -11.83 -5.35 18.40
N GLY A 150 -11.82 -4.36 17.50
CA GLY A 150 -12.23 -2.99 17.78
C GLY A 150 -13.67 -2.90 18.27
N ALA A 151 -14.59 -3.63 17.65
CA ALA A 151 -16.01 -3.67 18.06
C ALA A 151 -16.18 -4.27 19.46
N VAL A 152 -15.50 -5.38 19.77
CA VAL A 152 -15.55 -6.00 21.11
C VAL A 152 -15.01 -5.05 22.17
N LEU A 153 -13.87 -4.38 21.90
CA LEU A 153 -13.28 -3.42 22.83
C LEU A 153 -14.16 -2.17 22.98
N ALA A 154 -14.70 -1.64 21.88
CA ALA A 154 -15.64 -0.52 21.91
C ALA A 154 -16.90 -0.85 22.69
N TYR A 155 -17.44 -2.07 22.54
CA TYR A 155 -18.59 -2.51 23.31
C TYR A 155 -18.30 -2.58 24.82
N ARG A 156 -17.11 -3.10 25.19
CA ARG A 156 -16.68 -3.13 26.60
C ARG A 156 -16.50 -1.74 27.20
N GLN A 157 -15.98 -0.81 26.42
CA GLN A 157 -15.70 0.57 26.82
C GLN A 157 -16.82 1.55 26.43
N ARG A 158 -18.00 1.09 26.05
CA ARG A 158 -19.06 1.88 25.43
C ARG A 158 -19.51 3.10 26.23
N PHE A 159 -19.55 3.00 27.55
CA PHE A 159 -19.96 4.10 28.43
C PHE A 159 -18.89 5.20 28.46
N GLU A 160 -17.65 4.82 28.63
CA GLU A 160 -16.50 5.74 28.65
C GLU A 160 -16.30 6.41 27.29
N LEU A 161 -16.36 5.65 26.21
CA LEU A 161 -16.27 6.17 24.83
C LEU A 161 -17.38 7.19 24.55
N ARG A 162 -18.63 6.87 24.94
CA ARG A 162 -19.75 7.78 24.73
C ARG A 162 -19.60 9.05 25.53
N GLN A 163 -19.16 8.96 26.78
CA GLN A 163 -18.91 10.11 27.63
C GLN A 163 -17.78 10.98 27.06
N GLU A 164 -16.67 10.37 26.64
CA GLU A 164 -15.53 11.06 26.07
C GLU A 164 -15.90 11.78 24.77
N LEU A 165 -16.57 11.10 23.85
CA LEU A 165 -17.06 11.69 22.60
C LEU A 165 -17.99 12.88 22.87
N ARG A 166 -18.89 12.76 23.85
CA ARG A 166 -19.82 13.84 24.21
C ARG A 166 -19.11 15.04 24.85
N THR A 167 -18.10 14.78 25.69
CA THR A 167 -17.41 15.86 26.44
C THR A 167 -16.36 16.54 25.58
N ARG A 168 -15.69 15.79 24.68
CA ARG A 168 -14.54 16.27 23.91
C ARG A 168 -14.80 16.33 22.39
N TRP A 169 -16.07 16.38 21.96
CA TRP A 169 -16.41 16.37 20.54
C TRP A 169 -15.71 17.44 19.71
N LYS A 170 -15.53 18.67 20.28
CA LYS A 170 -14.80 19.76 19.63
C LYS A 170 -13.34 19.41 19.36
N TYR A 171 -12.69 18.73 20.32
CA TYR A 171 -11.32 18.25 20.16
C TYR A 171 -11.22 17.23 19.02
N PHE A 172 -12.12 16.26 19.00
CA PHE A 172 -12.16 15.26 17.92
C PHE A 172 -12.39 15.91 16.56
N LEU A 173 -13.28 16.88 16.46
CA LEU A 173 -13.50 17.62 15.21
C LEU A 173 -12.26 18.41 14.76
N VAL A 174 -11.51 19.02 15.68
CA VAL A 174 -10.26 19.71 15.32
C VAL A 174 -9.23 18.73 14.79
N ILE A 175 -9.05 17.57 15.44
CA ILE A 175 -8.11 16.55 14.97
C ILE A 175 -8.54 15.99 13.60
N GLU A 176 -9.84 15.73 13.40
CA GLU A 176 -10.37 15.31 12.11
C GLU A 176 -10.15 16.38 11.02
N GLY A 177 -10.41 17.63 11.34
CA GLY A 177 -10.20 18.75 10.42
C GLY A 177 -8.72 18.92 10.04
N LEU A 178 -7.81 18.84 11.02
CA LEU A 178 -6.37 18.87 10.76
C LEU A 178 -5.92 17.68 9.90
N ALA A 179 -6.41 16.48 10.20
CA ALA A 179 -6.08 15.29 9.43
C ALA A 179 -6.56 15.41 7.98
N LEU A 180 -7.77 15.93 7.75
CA LEU A 180 -8.28 16.19 6.42
C LEU A 180 -7.46 17.26 5.68
N LEU A 181 -7.11 18.35 6.38
CA LEU A 181 -6.29 19.42 5.82
C LEU A 181 -4.93 18.90 5.38
N PHE A 182 -4.22 18.17 6.22
CA PHE A 182 -2.93 17.59 5.86
C PHE A 182 -3.06 16.56 4.76
N PHE A 183 -4.09 15.71 4.80
CA PHE A 183 -4.34 14.74 3.74
C PHE A 183 -4.52 15.42 2.37
N LEU A 184 -5.30 16.50 2.31
CA LEU A 184 -5.48 17.27 1.08
C LEU A 184 -4.21 18.03 0.66
N ALA A 185 -3.46 18.57 1.61
CA ALA A 185 -2.21 19.28 1.32
C ALA A 185 -1.12 18.36 0.73
N PHE A 186 -1.11 17.08 1.08
CA PHE A 186 -0.19 16.10 0.50
C PHE A 186 -0.65 15.53 -0.84
N LEU A 187 -1.91 15.74 -1.23
CA LEU A 187 -2.45 15.34 -2.53
C LEU A 187 -2.27 16.39 -3.63
N LEU A 188 -2.05 17.66 -3.25
CA LEU A 188 -1.82 18.80 -4.17
C LEU A 188 -0.34 18.95 -4.47
#